data_5eee4b20130f8913d822022fa1f9eb1a
#
_entry.id   5eee4b20130f8913d822022fa1f9eb1a
#
_cell.length_a   1.000
_cell.length_b   1.000
_cell.length_c   1.000
_cell.angle_alpha   90.00
_cell.angle_beta   90.00
_cell.angle_gamma   90.00
#
_symmetry.space_group_name_H-M   'P 1'
#
loop_
_entity.id
_entity.type
_entity.pdbx_description
1 polymer ?
#
loop_
_entity_poly.entity_id
_entity_poly.type
_entity_poly.pdbx_seq_one_letter_code
_entity_poly.pdbx_strand_id
1 'polypeptide(L)'
;MLRVLKRILLLLFAFVAIAAAAFYVVYLHRTPLPPAPPHARVIPAIANLPGLSACWIETGKTFSRFPIGMTAGSILVRHPAGDLLIDAGNSSHFKQDVSIYPFWLRLKLQSLAGQLNPEAPLPEMLHRVGEDPAKLRWAILSHVHLDHAGGLMDLPHLPVLMTREEILFANDSAAQAKGYVLAAYAKALPQPSAPTLQFDPKPYETFDESADPYHDGSVVVVPLRGHTPGSVGIFVNLSPTKRFFYVGDSVDDERGFEERVAKTLLLRDSDNDRILANQIVSKLNQLHETVSGLAIIPAHGRNAYKKFFPAGPLSCVSAQSP
;
A
#
# COMPACT_ATOMS: atom_id res chain seq x y z
N MET A 1 24.82 33.55 39.67
CA MET A 1 23.68 33.62 38.75
C MET A 1 24.05 33.34 37.29
N LEU A 2 24.99 34.08 36.71
CA LEU A 2 25.38 33.92 35.28
C LEU A 2 25.94 32.53 34.92
N ARG A 3 26.77 31.91 35.78
CA ARG A 3 27.29 30.54 35.55
C ARG A 3 26.21 29.46 35.58
N VAL A 4 25.21 29.61 36.45
CA VAL A 4 24.07 28.68 36.52
C VAL A 4 23.21 28.80 35.27
N LEU A 5 22.92 30.04 34.85
CA LEU A 5 22.17 30.29 33.62
C LEU A 5 22.87 29.70 32.39
N LYS A 6 24.18 29.88 32.24
CA LYS A 6 24.97 29.27 31.17
C LYS A 6 24.90 27.74 31.18
N ARG A 7 24.96 27.09 32.35
CA ARG A 7 24.82 25.63 32.45
C ARG A 7 23.42 25.17 32.04
N ILE A 8 22.38 25.89 32.50
CA ILE A 8 20.99 25.57 32.10
C ILE A 8 20.82 25.69 30.58
N LEU A 9 21.34 26.76 29.97
CA LEU A 9 21.27 26.96 28.52
C LEU A 9 22.04 25.88 27.75
N LEU A 10 23.21 25.45 28.23
CA LEU A 10 23.97 24.37 27.61
C LEU A 10 23.24 23.02 27.71
N LEU A 11 22.62 22.72 28.85
CA LEU A 11 21.86 21.51 29.05
C LEU A 11 20.61 21.50 28.14
N LEU A 12 19.92 22.62 28.02
CA LEU A 12 18.78 22.80 27.15
C LEU A 12 19.19 22.63 25.68
N PHE A 13 20.29 23.24 25.28
CA PHE A 13 20.84 23.08 23.92
C PHE A 13 21.20 21.61 23.61
N ALA A 14 21.89 20.94 24.54
CA ALA A 14 22.23 19.52 24.40
C ALA A 14 20.99 18.66 24.31
N PHE A 15 19.97 18.90 25.11
CA PHE A 15 18.69 18.18 25.03
C PHE A 15 18.00 18.37 23.69
N VAL A 16 17.91 19.62 23.21
CA VAL A 16 17.31 19.92 21.88
C VAL A 16 18.09 19.26 20.75
N ALA A 17 19.43 19.29 20.82
CA ALA A 17 20.27 18.64 19.81
C ALA A 17 20.08 17.12 19.79
N ILE A 18 20.02 16.47 20.96
CA ILE A 18 19.78 15.04 21.09
C ILE A 18 18.37 14.70 20.58
N ALA A 19 17.36 15.48 20.95
CA ALA A 19 15.99 15.28 20.48
C ALA A 19 15.89 15.43 18.95
N ALA A 20 16.55 16.43 18.37
CA ALA A 20 16.60 16.64 16.92
C ALA A 20 17.32 15.49 16.20
N ALA A 21 18.45 15.01 16.75
CA ALA A 21 19.17 13.87 16.21
C ALA A 21 18.34 12.58 16.28
N ALA A 22 17.71 12.30 17.41
CA ALA A 22 16.82 11.16 17.58
C ALA A 22 15.64 11.23 16.60
N PHE A 23 15.04 12.40 16.46
CA PHE A 23 13.98 12.66 15.51
C PHE A 23 14.43 12.39 14.06
N TYR A 24 15.59 12.92 13.65
CA TYR A 24 16.17 12.67 12.34
C TYR A 24 16.35 11.18 12.08
N VAL A 25 16.97 10.44 13.03
CA VAL A 25 17.22 9.00 12.87
C VAL A 25 15.93 8.19 12.75
N VAL A 26 14.92 8.52 13.56
CA VAL A 26 13.67 7.74 13.61
C VAL A 26 12.78 8.02 12.41
N TYR A 27 12.68 9.28 12.00
CA TYR A 27 11.65 9.71 11.05
C TYR A 27 12.17 10.07 9.66
N LEU A 28 13.45 10.42 9.51
CA LEU A 28 13.98 10.95 8.26
C LEU A 28 15.09 10.12 7.65
N HIS A 29 15.94 9.53 8.51
CA HIS A 29 17.09 8.79 8.02
C HIS A 29 16.64 7.51 7.28
N ARG A 30 17.15 7.34 6.06
CA ARG A 30 16.96 6.14 5.25
C ARG A 30 18.33 5.60 4.85
N THR A 31 18.47 4.29 4.91
CA THR A 31 19.72 3.62 4.55
C THR A 31 19.72 3.29 3.05
N PRO A 32 20.73 3.70 2.27
CA PRO A 32 20.89 3.26 0.89
C PRO A 32 20.97 1.73 0.80
N LEU A 33 20.35 1.18 -0.23
CA LEU A 33 20.33 -0.25 -0.48
C LEU A 33 21.22 -0.62 -1.68
N PRO A 34 21.76 -1.85 -1.74
CA PRO A 34 22.47 -2.33 -2.91
C PRO A 34 21.53 -2.43 -4.11
N PRO A 35 22.03 -2.37 -5.35
CA PRO A 35 21.20 -2.61 -6.53
C PRO A 35 20.68 -4.05 -6.53
N ALA A 36 19.51 -4.24 -7.13
CA ALA A 36 19.01 -5.58 -7.37
C ALA A 36 19.98 -6.35 -8.31
N PRO A 37 20.10 -7.67 -8.17
CA PRO A 37 20.77 -8.48 -9.16
C PRO A 37 20.17 -8.22 -10.55
N PRO A 38 21.01 -8.23 -11.62
CA PRO A 38 20.51 -8.10 -12.99
C PRO A 38 19.45 -9.16 -13.26
N HIS A 39 18.29 -8.74 -13.74
CA HIS A 39 17.19 -9.63 -14.11
C HIS A 39 16.72 -9.30 -15.51
N ALA A 40 16.55 -10.32 -16.35
CA ALA A 40 16.02 -10.14 -17.70
C ALA A 40 14.56 -9.66 -17.62
N ARG A 41 14.28 -8.54 -18.28
CA ARG A 41 12.93 -8.03 -18.37
C ARG A 41 12.14 -8.76 -19.46
N VAL A 42 10.96 -9.23 -19.12
CA VAL A 42 9.99 -9.72 -20.08
C VAL A 42 9.00 -8.60 -20.39
N ILE A 43 9.01 -8.09 -21.62
CA ILE A 43 8.08 -7.03 -22.06
C ILE A 43 6.70 -7.67 -22.26
N PRO A 44 5.69 -7.29 -21.47
CA PRO A 44 4.36 -7.87 -21.64
C PRO A 44 3.67 -7.34 -22.90
N ALA A 45 2.93 -8.22 -23.58
CA ALA A 45 1.97 -7.80 -24.59
C ALA A 45 0.72 -7.25 -23.90
N ILE A 46 0.48 -5.94 -24.00
CA ILE A 46 -0.65 -5.28 -23.37
C ILE A 46 -1.70 -4.98 -24.42
N ALA A 47 -2.88 -5.56 -24.25
CA ALA A 47 -4.03 -5.25 -25.09
C ALA A 47 -4.62 -3.88 -24.74
N ASN A 48 -5.20 -3.21 -25.73
CA ASN A 48 -6.01 -2.02 -25.52
C ASN A 48 -7.47 -2.46 -25.38
N LEU A 49 -7.94 -2.64 -24.14
CA LEU A 49 -9.30 -3.10 -23.86
C LEU A 49 -10.23 -1.89 -23.68
N PRO A 50 -11.29 -1.75 -24.50
CA PRO A 50 -12.28 -0.69 -24.31
C PRO A 50 -12.95 -0.80 -22.92
N GLY A 51 -13.20 0.34 -22.29
CA GLY A 51 -13.94 0.40 -21.03
C GLY A 51 -13.09 0.25 -19.78
N LEU A 52 -11.78 -0.03 -19.91
CA LEU A 52 -10.89 -0.02 -18.74
C LEU A 52 -10.72 1.40 -18.19
N SER A 53 -10.90 1.52 -16.88
CA SER A 53 -10.58 2.75 -16.14
C SER A 53 -10.19 2.42 -14.70
N ALA A 54 -9.49 3.34 -14.05
CA ALA A 54 -9.15 3.22 -12.65
C ALA A 54 -9.57 4.49 -11.92
N CYS A 55 -10.09 4.36 -10.68
CA CYS A 55 -10.51 5.48 -9.85
C CYS A 55 -9.81 5.39 -8.50
N TRP A 56 -9.28 6.52 -8.02
CA TRP A 56 -8.68 6.61 -6.69
C TRP A 56 -9.71 7.01 -5.65
N ILE A 57 -9.82 6.23 -4.58
CA ILE A 57 -10.71 6.45 -3.44
C ILE A 57 -9.84 6.63 -2.19
N GLU A 58 -9.68 7.86 -1.70
CA GLU A 58 -8.89 8.16 -0.48
C GLU A 58 -9.76 7.91 0.75
N THR A 59 -9.42 6.92 1.55
CA THR A 59 -10.16 6.54 2.77
C THR A 59 -9.54 7.10 4.05
N GLY A 60 -8.35 7.68 3.95
CA GLY A 60 -7.68 8.33 5.06
C GLY A 60 -6.44 9.09 4.61
N LYS A 61 -6.05 10.08 5.41
CA LYS A 61 -4.84 10.88 5.15
C LYS A 61 -4.29 11.45 6.44
N THR A 62 -2.99 11.65 6.50
CA THR A 62 -2.36 12.43 7.54
C THR A 62 -2.31 13.91 7.12
N PHE A 63 -2.51 14.83 8.08
CA PHE A 63 -2.36 16.27 7.82
C PHE A 63 -0.91 16.73 7.91
N SER A 64 -0.08 15.92 8.55
CA SER A 64 1.30 16.25 8.80
C SER A 64 2.10 16.27 7.50
N ARG A 65 2.82 17.36 7.26
CA ARG A 65 3.92 17.36 6.29
C ARG A 65 5.09 16.51 6.78
N PHE A 66 4.96 15.98 7.99
CA PHE A 66 6.01 15.35 8.72
C PHE A 66 5.50 14.04 9.38
N PRO A 67 6.15 12.90 9.12
CA PRO A 67 7.31 12.76 8.25
C PRO A 67 7.00 12.95 6.77
N ILE A 68 5.79 12.62 6.28
CA ILE A 68 5.30 12.75 4.90
C ILE A 68 3.78 12.69 4.98
N GLY A 69 3.09 13.47 4.15
CA GLY A 69 1.64 13.37 4.03
C GLY A 69 1.25 12.03 3.43
N MET A 70 0.93 11.07 4.29
CA MET A 70 0.51 9.72 3.89
C MET A 70 -0.96 9.72 3.48
N THR A 71 -1.32 8.85 2.58
CA THR A 71 -2.70 8.50 2.25
C THR A 71 -2.98 7.04 2.57
N ALA A 72 -4.23 6.70 2.78
CA ALA A 72 -4.72 5.33 2.73
C ALA A 72 -5.90 5.31 1.76
N GLY A 73 -6.06 4.25 1.00
CA GLY A 73 -7.12 4.24 0.02
C GLY A 73 -7.27 2.92 -0.71
N SER A 74 -8.16 2.98 -1.67
CA SER A 74 -8.51 1.90 -2.56
C SER A 74 -8.42 2.40 -4.00
N ILE A 75 -8.16 1.50 -4.94
CA ILE A 75 -8.27 1.77 -6.36
C ILE A 75 -9.37 0.87 -6.94
N LEU A 76 -10.44 1.49 -7.42
CA LEU A 76 -11.43 0.79 -8.23
C LEU A 76 -10.88 0.65 -9.65
N VAL A 77 -10.87 -0.57 -10.19
CA VAL A 77 -10.58 -0.85 -11.60
C VAL A 77 -11.86 -1.32 -12.26
N ARG A 78 -12.40 -0.52 -13.19
CA ARG A 78 -13.53 -0.96 -14.02
C ARG A 78 -13.04 -1.85 -15.14
N HIS A 79 -13.67 -3.00 -15.26
CA HIS A 79 -13.30 -4.02 -16.23
C HIS A 79 -14.54 -4.64 -16.87
N PRO A 80 -14.57 -4.87 -18.21
CA PRO A 80 -15.73 -5.46 -18.89
C PRO A 80 -16.20 -6.80 -18.33
N ALA A 81 -15.28 -7.59 -17.74
CA ALA A 81 -15.59 -8.88 -17.13
C ALA A 81 -15.95 -8.79 -15.62
N GLY A 82 -16.23 -7.58 -15.10
CA GLY A 82 -16.59 -7.31 -13.70
C GLY A 82 -15.51 -6.50 -13.00
N ASP A 83 -15.94 -5.55 -12.17
CA ASP A 83 -15.08 -4.55 -11.56
C ASP A 83 -14.29 -5.09 -10.36
N LEU A 84 -13.12 -4.54 -10.15
CA LEU A 84 -12.13 -4.97 -9.16
C LEU A 84 -11.82 -3.83 -8.19
N LEU A 85 -11.68 -4.15 -6.91
CA LEU A 85 -11.14 -3.26 -5.91
C LEU A 85 -9.71 -3.68 -5.53
N ILE A 86 -8.75 -2.78 -5.63
CA ILE A 86 -7.38 -2.99 -5.12
C ILE A 86 -7.31 -2.33 -3.75
N ASP A 87 -7.10 -3.13 -2.72
CA ASP A 87 -7.24 -2.78 -1.32
C ASP A 87 -8.62 -2.16 -1.00
N ALA A 88 -8.97 -2.08 0.26
CA ALA A 88 -10.23 -1.49 0.72
C ALA A 88 -10.03 -0.22 1.57
N GLY A 89 -8.78 0.09 1.88
CA GLY A 89 -8.44 1.24 2.70
C GLY A 89 -8.90 1.13 4.15
N ASN A 90 -9.02 2.26 4.83
CA ASN A 90 -9.49 2.34 6.21
C ASN A 90 -10.97 2.02 6.32
N SER A 91 -11.36 1.39 7.44
CA SER A 91 -12.77 1.27 7.81
C SER A 91 -13.39 2.62 8.16
N SER A 92 -14.72 2.73 8.07
CA SER A 92 -15.48 3.89 8.55
C SER A 92 -15.29 4.14 10.07
N HIS A 93 -14.78 3.15 10.80
CA HIS A 93 -14.55 3.18 12.26
C HIS A 93 -13.06 3.05 12.64
N PHE A 94 -12.12 3.38 11.76
CA PHE A 94 -10.69 3.16 11.94
C PHE A 94 -10.16 3.59 13.33
N LYS A 95 -10.58 4.76 13.83
CA LYS A 95 -10.17 5.24 15.15
C LYS A 95 -10.62 4.35 16.29
N GLN A 96 -11.81 3.74 16.18
CA GLN A 96 -12.31 2.78 17.14
C GLN A 96 -11.56 1.45 17.01
N ASP A 97 -11.31 0.99 15.81
CA ASP A 97 -10.63 -0.27 15.53
C ASP A 97 -9.22 -0.30 16.09
N VAL A 98 -8.46 0.81 15.93
CA VAL A 98 -7.10 0.89 16.50
C VAL A 98 -7.10 0.88 18.05
N SER A 99 -8.22 1.15 18.71
CA SER A 99 -8.31 1.18 20.18
C SER A 99 -8.08 -0.17 20.86
N ILE A 100 -8.30 -1.26 20.13
CA ILE A 100 -8.15 -2.63 20.66
C ILE A 100 -6.72 -3.17 20.53
N TYR A 101 -5.83 -2.48 19.84
CA TYR A 101 -4.44 -2.88 19.73
C TYR A 101 -3.65 -2.70 21.04
N PRO A 102 -2.53 -3.40 21.21
CA PRO A 102 -1.62 -3.19 22.33
C PRO A 102 -1.24 -1.71 22.47
N PHE A 103 -1.04 -1.26 23.71
CA PHE A 103 -0.84 0.16 24.05
C PHE A 103 0.18 0.89 23.13
N TRP A 104 1.33 0.28 22.87
CA TRP A 104 2.37 0.91 22.05
C TRP A 104 1.99 1.04 20.58
N LEU A 105 1.34 0.04 20.01
CA LEU A 105 0.87 0.11 18.64
C LEU A 105 -0.27 1.12 18.50
N ARG A 106 -1.20 1.12 19.45
CA ARG A 106 -2.26 2.12 19.52
C ARG A 106 -1.69 3.53 19.61
N LEU A 107 -0.68 3.76 20.49
CA LEU A 107 -0.03 5.05 20.62
C LEU A 107 0.63 5.47 19.30
N LYS A 108 1.33 4.56 18.62
CA LYS A 108 1.94 4.79 17.31
C LYS A 108 0.87 5.22 16.28
N LEU A 109 -0.20 4.45 16.13
CA LEU A 109 -1.28 4.73 15.16
C LEU A 109 -2.04 6.02 15.51
N GLN A 110 -2.32 6.27 16.80
CA GLN A 110 -2.98 7.50 17.25
C GLN A 110 -2.10 8.75 17.13
N SER A 111 -0.78 8.59 17.11
CA SER A 111 0.15 9.70 16.89
C SER A 111 0.14 10.21 15.45
N LEU A 112 -0.43 9.44 14.52
CA LEU A 112 -0.65 9.87 13.14
C LEU A 112 -1.75 10.93 13.13
N ALA A 113 -1.36 12.20 13.18
CA ALA A 113 -2.30 13.31 13.12
C ALA A 113 -2.91 13.41 11.72
N GLY A 114 -4.24 13.34 11.62
CA GLY A 114 -4.89 13.43 10.31
C GLY A 114 -6.37 13.03 10.33
N GLN A 115 -6.94 12.96 9.15
CA GLN A 115 -8.25 12.40 8.89
C GLN A 115 -8.10 10.91 8.65
N LEU A 116 -8.11 10.10 9.73
CA LEU A 116 -7.87 8.67 9.66
C LEU A 116 -9.15 7.86 9.38
N ASN A 117 -10.34 8.37 9.71
CA ASN A 117 -11.58 7.82 9.21
C ASN A 117 -11.86 8.37 7.82
N PRO A 118 -12.41 7.58 6.90
CA PRO A 118 -12.92 8.09 5.62
C PRO A 118 -14.05 9.12 5.84
N GLU A 119 -14.33 9.89 4.80
CA GLU A 119 -15.43 10.88 4.84
C GLU A 119 -16.81 10.21 4.87
N ALA A 120 -16.90 9.00 4.33
CA ALA A 120 -18.09 8.17 4.31
C ALA A 120 -17.66 6.67 4.26
N PRO A 121 -18.55 5.72 4.56
CA PRO A 121 -18.31 4.30 4.32
C PRO A 121 -17.92 4.02 2.87
N LEU A 122 -17.07 3.01 2.65
CA LEU A 122 -16.55 2.70 1.32
C LEU A 122 -17.62 2.49 0.25
N PRO A 123 -18.79 1.84 0.51
CA PRO A 123 -19.88 1.74 -0.45
C PRO A 123 -20.38 3.10 -0.95
N GLU A 124 -20.53 4.08 -0.05
CA GLU A 124 -20.97 5.42 -0.43
C GLU A 124 -19.90 6.14 -1.27
N MET A 125 -18.63 5.97 -0.94
CA MET A 125 -17.53 6.54 -1.73
C MET A 125 -17.44 5.91 -3.12
N LEU A 126 -17.74 4.62 -3.25
CA LEU A 126 -17.87 3.92 -4.54
C LEU A 126 -19.02 4.52 -5.37
N HIS A 127 -20.18 4.76 -4.76
CA HIS A 127 -21.28 5.43 -5.45
C HIS A 127 -20.92 6.85 -5.95
N ARG A 128 -20.08 7.58 -5.22
CA ARG A 128 -19.62 8.93 -5.67
C ARG A 128 -18.76 8.89 -6.93
N VAL A 129 -18.09 7.78 -7.20
CA VAL A 129 -17.38 7.56 -8.46
C VAL A 129 -18.24 6.83 -9.50
N GLY A 130 -19.54 6.65 -9.24
CA GLY A 130 -20.48 6.02 -10.15
C GLY A 130 -20.39 4.50 -10.16
N GLU A 131 -19.92 3.88 -9.07
CA GLU A 131 -19.84 2.44 -8.91
C GLU A 131 -20.96 1.92 -8.02
N ASP A 132 -21.58 0.82 -8.44
CA ASP A 132 -22.49 0.04 -7.59
C ASP A 132 -21.69 -1.07 -6.89
N PRO A 133 -21.51 -1.01 -5.54
CA PRO A 133 -20.75 -2.03 -4.82
C PRO A 133 -21.21 -3.47 -5.06
N ALA A 134 -22.49 -3.67 -5.42
CA ALA A 134 -23.04 -4.98 -5.75
C ALA A 134 -22.50 -5.56 -7.08
N LYS A 135 -21.90 -4.73 -7.92
CA LYS A 135 -21.28 -5.15 -9.19
C LYS A 135 -19.82 -5.50 -9.09
N LEU A 136 -19.19 -5.21 -7.93
CA LEU A 136 -17.82 -5.60 -7.69
C LEU A 136 -17.69 -7.12 -7.76
N ARG A 137 -16.79 -7.58 -8.59
CA ARG A 137 -16.53 -9.00 -8.76
C ARG A 137 -15.70 -9.56 -7.61
N TRP A 138 -14.66 -8.84 -7.21
CA TRP A 138 -13.80 -9.16 -6.08
C TRP A 138 -12.95 -7.96 -5.64
N ALA A 139 -12.28 -8.11 -4.49
CA ALA A 139 -11.14 -7.30 -4.09
C ALA A 139 -9.86 -8.12 -4.19
N ILE A 140 -8.75 -7.50 -4.56
CA ILE A 140 -7.40 -8.02 -4.35
C ILE A 140 -6.75 -7.18 -3.25
N LEU A 141 -6.38 -7.80 -2.14
CA LEU A 141 -5.59 -7.13 -1.10
C LEU A 141 -4.11 -7.27 -1.40
N SER A 142 -3.38 -6.15 -1.34
CA SER A 142 -1.93 -6.17 -1.38
C SER A 142 -1.37 -6.89 -0.17
N HIS A 143 -1.99 -6.72 1.00
CA HIS A 143 -1.72 -7.38 2.27
C HIS A 143 -2.82 -7.05 3.29
N VAL A 144 -2.72 -7.59 4.52
CA VAL A 144 -3.81 -7.59 5.52
C VAL A 144 -3.68 -6.56 6.64
N HIS A 145 -2.93 -5.48 6.48
CA HIS A 145 -2.98 -4.40 7.44
C HIS A 145 -4.36 -3.72 7.46
N LEU A 146 -4.66 -3.09 8.61
CA LEU A 146 -5.96 -2.46 8.89
C LEU A 146 -6.34 -1.39 7.86
N ASP A 147 -5.39 -0.63 7.39
CA ASP A 147 -5.56 0.46 6.43
C ASP A 147 -5.60 0.00 4.97
N HIS A 148 -5.51 -1.31 4.74
CA HIS A 148 -5.69 -1.96 3.44
C HIS A 148 -6.96 -2.83 3.42
N ALA A 149 -7.26 -3.51 4.52
CA ALA A 149 -8.38 -4.44 4.62
C ALA A 149 -9.62 -3.85 5.32
N GLY A 150 -9.47 -2.70 5.99
CA GLY A 150 -10.50 -2.16 6.89
C GLY A 150 -11.84 -1.90 6.23
N GLY A 151 -11.85 -1.33 5.03
CA GLY A 151 -13.08 -1.03 4.30
C GLY A 151 -13.89 -2.27 3.88
N LEU A 152 -13.32 -3.49 3.94
CA LEU A 152 -14.08 -4.73 3.71
C LEU A 152 -15.18 -4.94 4.76
N MET A 153 -15.08 -4.32 5.93
CA MET A 153 -16.17 -4.36 6.93
C MET A 153 -17.44 -3.70 6.39
N ASP A 154 -17.30 -2.74 5.50
CA ASP A 154 -18.42 -2.06 4.84
C ASP A 154 -18.90 -2.86 3.60
N LEU A 155 -18.18 -3.91 3.19
CA LEU A 155 -18.44 -4.76 2.02
C LEU A 155 -18.37 -6.28 2.38
N PRO A 156 -19.16 -6.78 3.35
CA PRO A 156 -18.94 -8.11 3.94
C PRO A 156 -19.17 -9.28 2.99
N HIS A 157 -19.76 -9.07 1.83
CA HIS A 157 -20.04 -10.12 0.84
C HIS A 157 -19.11 -10.08 -0.37
N LEU A 158 -18.20 -9.10 -0.42
CA LEU A 158 -17.26 -8.99 -1.53
C LEU A 158 -16.23 -10.13 -1.46
N PRO A 159 -16.12 -10.98 -2.51
CA PRO A 159 -15.07 -11.97 -2.56
C PRO A 159 -13.68 -11.31 -2.54
N VAL A 160 -12.76 -11.89 -1.79
CA VAL A 160 -11.40 -11.35 -1.63
C VAL A 160 -10.38 -12.35 -2.16
N LEU A 161 -9.52 -11.90 -3.05
CA LEU A 161 -8.39 -12.67 -3.56
C LEU A 161 -7.12 -12.29 -2.79
N MET A 162 -6.48 -13.28 -2.20
CA MET A 162 -5.22 -13.17 -1.47
C MET A 162 -4.39 -14.42 -1.70
N THR A 163 -3.09 -14.33 -1.46
CA THR A 163 -2.24 -15.53 -1.44
C THR A 163 -2.57 -16.41 -0.21
N ARG A 164 -2.24 -17.68 -0.30
CA ARG A 164 -2.40 -18.60 0.84
C ARG A 164 -1.56 -18.15 2.04
N GLU A 165 -0.35 -17.68 1.78
CA GLU A 165 0.56 -17.17 2.79
C GLU A 165 -0.04 -15.99 3.56
N GLU A 166 -0.70 -15.07 2.84
CA GLU A 166 -1.35 -13.92 3.46
C GLU A 166 -2.57 -14.32 4.31
N ILE A 167 -3.38 -15.27 3.81
CA ILE A 167 -4.52 -15.80 4.58
C ILE A 167 -4.05 -16.48 5.87
N LEU A 168 -3.00 -17.28 5.81
CA LEU A 168 -2.44 -17.94 6.99
C LEU A 168 -1.89 -16.91 7.98
N PHE A 169 -1.20 -15.89 7.48
CA PHE A 169 -0.64 -14.82 8.28
C PHE A 169 -1.73 -13.97 8.95
N ALA A 170 -2.81 -13.64 8.23
CA ALA A 170 -3.96 -12.92 8.78
C ALA A 170 -4.63 -13.64 9.94
N ASN A 171 -4.57 -14.98 9.97
CA ASN A 171 -5.14 -15.82 11.00
C ASN A 171 -4.16 -16.12 12.16
N ASP A 172 -2.91 -15.68 12.07
CA ASP A 172 -1.91 -15.86 13.12
C ASP A 172 -2.12 -14.83 14.24
N SER A 173 -2.34 -15.32 15.47
CA SER A 173 -2.53 -14.48 16.65
C SER A 173 -1.31 -13.59 16.95
N ALA A 174 -0.09 -14.05 16.64
CA ALA A 174 1.14 -13.26 16.78
C ALA A 174 1.19 -12.10 15.78
N ALA A 175 0.68 -12.29 14.57
CA ALA A 175 0.57 -11.23 13.57
C ALA A 175 -0.40 -10.12 14.03
N GLN A 176 -1.52 -10.47 14.67
CA GLN A 176 -2.48 -9.50 15.19
C GLN A 176 -1.86 -8.51 16.18
N ALA A 177 -0.89 -8.95 16.99
CA ALA A 177 -0.16 -8.07 17.91
C ALA A 177 0.70 -7.01 17.19
N LYS A 178 0.98 -7.19 15.90
CA LYS A 178 1.76 -6.25 15.07
C LYS A 178 0.88 -5.32 14.21
N GLY A 179 -0.45 -5.36 14.39
CA GLY A 179 -1.37 -4.51 13.63
C GLY A 179 -1.95 -5.17 12.39
N TYR A 180 -1.66 -6.45 12.19
CA TYR A 180 -2.34 -7.25 11.20
C TYR A 180 -3.76 -7.55 11.68
N VAL A 181 -4.62 -7.87 10.76
CA VAL A 181 -6.08 -7.85 10.89
C VAL A 181 -6.60 -8.29 12.26
N LEU A 182 -7.49 -7.49 12.81
CA LEU A 182 -8.24 -7.83 13.99
C LEU A 182 -9.17 -9.01 13.74
N ALA A 183 -9.46 -9.81 14.79
CA ALA A 183 -10.44 -10.88 14.72
C ALA A 183 -11.82 -10.42 14.18
N ALA A 184 -12.16 -9.13 14.33
CA ALA A 184 -13.37 -8.53 13.73
C ALA A 184 -13.34 -8.56 12.19
N TYR A 185 -12.17 -8.33 11.58
CA TYR A 185 -11.99 -8.38 10.12
C TYR A 185 -11.83 -9.81 9.60
N ALA A 186 -11.44 -10.76 10.44
CA ALA A 186 -11.30 -12.16 10.04
C ALA A 186 -12.59 -12.75 9.44
N LYS A 187 -13.75 -12.19 9.77
CA LYS A 187 -15.03 -12.58 9.18
C LYS A 187 -15.20 -12.09 7.73
N ALA A 188 -14.57 -10.99 7.36
CA ALA A 188 -14.61 -10.44 6.01
C ALA A 188 -13.52 -11.05 5.11
N LEU A 189 -12.52 -11.71 5.69
CA LEU A 189 -11.41 -12.29 4.95
C LEU A 189 -11.67 -13.74 4.55
N PRO A 190 -11.05 -14.23 3.47
CA PRO A 190 -11.10 -15.63 3.09
C PRO A 190 -10.65 -16.55 4.24
N GLN A 191 -11.28 -17.67 4.38
CA GLN A 191 -10.83 -18.73 5.28
C GLN A 191 -9.65 -19.49 4.65
N PRO A 192 -8.80 -20.17 5.43
CA PRO A 192 -7.65 -20.91 4.89
C PRO A 192 -7.97 -21.96 3.82
N SER A 193 -9.23 -22.42 3.77
CA SER A 193 -9.74 -23.35 2.76
C SER A 193 -10.32 -22.68 1.51
N ALA A 194 -10.43 -21.34 1.50
CA ALA A 194 -10.99 -20.62 0.36
C ALA A 194 -10.04 -20.69 -0.86
N PRO A 195 -10.56 -20.51 -2.09
CA PRO A 195 -9.73 -20.32 -3.27
C PRO A 195 -8.76 -19.16 -3.05
N THR A 196 -7.50 -19.37 -3.41
CA THR A 196 -6.43 -18.39 -3.22
C THR A 196 -5.89 -17.92 -4.55
N LEU A 197 -5.29 -16.73 -4.55
CA LEU A 197 -4.49 -16.27 -5.66
C LEU A 197 -3.29 -17.22 -5.84
N GLN A 198 -3.15 -17.79 -7.04
CA GLN A 198 -2.06 -18.68 -7.41
C GLN A 198 -1.18 -18.00 -8.44
N PHE A 199 0.13 -18.15 -8.31
CA PHE A 199 1.08 -17.66 -9.31
C PHE A 199 1.48 -18.80 -10.24
N ASP A 200 1.43 -18.52 -11.54
CA ASP A 200 2.01 -19.36 -12.56
C ASP A 200 3.52 -19.01 -12.73
N PRO A 201 4.38 -19.93 -13.13
CA PRO A 201 5.76 -19.67 -13.50
C PRO A 201 5.84 -18.94 -14.84
N LYS A 202 5.09 -17.85 -14.98
CA LYS A 202 5.00 -16.98 -16.14
C LYS A 202 5.61 -15.64 -15.82
N PRO A 203 6.81 -15.35 -16.34
CA PRO A 203 7.49 -14.09 -16.08
C PRO A 203 6.68 -12.89 -16.55
N TYR A 204 6.70 -11.82 -15.76
CA TYR A 204 6.08 -10.54 -16.08
C TYR A 204 6.98 -9.39 -15.64
N GLU A 205 7.34 -8.50 -16.56
CA GLU A 205 8.36 -7.45 -16.33
C GLU A 205 9.66 -8.06 -15.76
N THR A 206 10.03 -7.74 -14.52
CA THR A 206 11.20 -8.27 -13.82
C THR A 206 10.84 -9.37 -12.81
N PHE A 207 9.64 -9.90 -12.82
CA PHE A 207 9.15 -10.94 -11.91
C PHE A 207 9.10 -12.29 -12.59
N ASP A 208 9.48 -13.37 -11.88
CA ASP A 208 9.56 -14.74 -12.43
C ASP A 208 8.20 -15.44 -12.49
N GLU A 209 7.27 -15.00 -11.66
CA GLU A 209 5.93 -15.56 -11.52
C GLU A 209 4.87 -14.47 -11.49
N SER A 210 3.70 -14.77 -12.00
CA SER A 210 2.58 -13.83 -12.06
C SER A 210 1.24 -14.55 -12.04
N ALA A 211 0.19 -13.83 -11.67
CA ALA A 211 -1.21 -14.24 -11.82
C ALA A 211 -1.95 -13.20 -12.65
N ASP A 212 -2.81 -13.68 -13.55
CA ASP A 212 -3.64 -12.82 -14.40
C ASP A 212 -5.11 -13.18 -14.18
N PRO A 213 -5.81 -12.53 -13.23
CA PRO A 213 -7.17 -12.89 -12.84
C PRO A 213 -8.20 -12.77 -13.95
N TYR A 214 -7.96 -11.93 -14.95
CA TYR A 214 -8.85 -11.76 -16.10
C TYR A 214 -8.39 -12.52 -17.34
N HIS A 215 -7.17 -13.07 -17.34
CA HIS A 215 -6.56 -13.78 -18.48
C HIS A 215 -6.41 -12.95 -19.76
N ASP A 216 -6.30 -11.62 -19.60
CA ASP A 216 -6.19 -10.67 -20.73
C ASP A 216 -5.03 -9.66 -20.56
N GLY A 217 -4.28 -9.76 -19.47
CA GLY A 217 -3.14 -8.90 -19.17
C GLY A 217 -3.51 -7.50 -18.69
N SER A 218 -4.79 -7.20 -18.48
CA SER A 218 -5.24 -5.90 -17.96
C SER A 218 -4.86 -5.68 -16.50
N VAL A 219 -4.96 -6.74 -15.70
CA VAL A 219 -4.57 -6.77 -14.29
C VAL A 219 -3.67 -7.96 -14.06
N VAL A 220 -2.43 -7.69 -13.67
CA VAL A 220 -1.44 -8.75 -13.40
C VAL A 220 -0.87 -8.59 -12.01
N VAL A 221 -0.93 -9.65 -11.23
CA VAL A 221 -0.46 -9.69 -9.84
C VAL A 221 0.88 -10.41 -9.77
N VAL A 222 1.81 -9.86 -8.99
CA VAL A 222 3.15 -10.44 -8.77
C VAL A 222 3.47 -10.47 -7.28
N PRO A 223 4.30 -11.40 -6.80
CA PRO A 223 4.69 -11.47 -5.40
C PRO A 223 5.64 -10.31 -5.02
N LEU A 224 5.35 -9.66 -3.87
CA LEU A 224 6.19 -8.65 -3.25
C LEU A 224 6.45 -9.01 -1.77
N ARG A 225 6.82 -10.26 -1.51
CA ARG A 225 7.04 -10.78 -0.15
C ARG A 225 8.08 -9.96 0.61
N GLY A 226 7.84 -9.73 1.90
CA GLY A 226 8.77 -9.01 2.78
C GLY A 226 8.06 -8.16 3.80
N HIS A 227 7.19 -7.26 3.35
CA HIS A 227 6.33 -6.50 4.27
C HIS A 227 5.41 -7.45 5.05
N THR A 228 4.67 -8.30 4.33
CA THR A 228 4.07 -9.52 4.87
C THR A 228 4.55 -10.74 4.07
N PRO A 229 4.34 -11.97 4.55
CA PRO A 229 4.75 -13.19 3.84
C PRO A 229 4.03 -13.36 2.49
N GLY A 230 2.82 -12.87 2.38
CA GLY A 230 1.97 -13.01 1.20
C GLY A 230 1.72 -11.70 0.44
N SER A 231 2.46 -10.62 0.74
CA SER A 231 2.32 -9.34 0.04
C SER A 231 2.44 -9.47 -1.46
N VAL A 232 1.59 -8.73 -2.18
CA VAL A 232 1.57 -8.72 -3.65
C VAL A 232 1.59 -7.29 -4.18
N GLY A 233 2.07 -7.15 -5.41
CA GLY A 233 1.91 -5.94 -6.22
C GLY A 233 0.98 -6.20 -7.40
N ILE A 234 0.28 -5.17 -7.83
CA ILE A 234 -0.74 -5.26 -8.86
C ILE A 234 -0.43 -4.28 -9.99
N PHE A 235 -0.12 -4.82 -11.17
CA PHE A 235 -0.05 -4.04 -12.40
C PHE A 235 -1.47 -3.84 -12.94
N VAL A 236 -1.78 -2.61 -13.34
CA VAL A 236 -3.00 -2.27 -14.06
C VAL A 236 -2.61 -1.61 -15.38
N ASN A 237 -3.00 -2.24 -16.47
CA ASN A 237 -2.65 -1.85 -17.82
C ASN A 237 -3.88 -1.27 -18.53
N LEU A 238 -4.15 0.03 -18.33
CA LEU A 238 -5.28 0.70 -18.99
C LEU A 238 -5.08 0.77 -20.51
N SER A 239 -3.81 0.92 -20.93
CA SER A 239 -3.36 0.82 -22.32
C SER A 239 -1.84 0.53 -22.33
N PRO A 240 -1.23 0.25 -23.50
CA PRO A 240 0.23 0.08 -23.61
C PRO A 240 1.05 1.27 -23.11
N THR A 241 0.48 2.47 -23.13
CA THR A 241 1.15 3.71 -22.72
C THR A 241 0.65 4.28 -21.39
N LYS A 242 -0.44 3.74 -20.84
CA LYS A 242 -1.02 4.21 -19.57
C LYS A 242 -1.19 3.04 -18.60
N ARG A 243 -0.20 2.89 -17.74
CA ARG A 243 -0.07 1.75 -16.82
C ARG A 243 0.38 2.24 -15.45
N PHE A 244 -0.05 1.52 -14.41
CA PHE A 244 0.55 1.68 -13.10
C PHE A 244 0.84 0.33 -12.44
N PHE A 245 1.74 0.36 -11.49
CA PHE A 245 2.08 -0.75 -10.62
C PHE A 245 1.84 -0.34 -9.17
N TYR A 246 0.78 -0.84 -8.58
CA TYR A 246 0.46 -0.66 -7.17
C TYR A 246 1.31 -1.62 -6.34
N VAL A 247 2.09 -1.09 -5.40
CA VAL A 247 3.11 -1.88 -4.69
C VAL A 247 2.82 -2.03 -3.19
N GLY A 248 1.60 -1.67 -2.77
CA GLY A 248 1.23 -1.75 -1.35
C GLY A 248 2.25 -1.03 -0.47
N ASP A 249 2.62 -1.68 0.62
CA ASP A 249 3.57 -1.19 1.61
C ASP A 249 5.02 -1.68 1.38
N SER A 250 5.37 -2.06 0.15
CA SER A 250 6.76 -2.41 -0.16
C SER A 250 7.72 -1.24 0.06
N VAL A 251 7.24 -0.01 -0.10
CA VAL A 251 7.92 1.25 0.22
C VAL A 251 6.94 2.22 0.89
N ASP A 252 7.46 3.17 1.69
CA ASP A 252 6.63 4.17 2.36
C ASP A 252 6.11 5.24 1.39
N ASP A 253 6.98 5.65 0.48
CA ASP A 253 6.76 6.68 -0.54
C ASP A 253 7.67 6.46 -1.75
N GLU A 254 7.57 7.33 -2.73
CA GLU A 254 8.29 7.25 -3.99
C GLU A 254 9.81 7.24 -3.83
N ARG A 255 10.35 7.90 -2.80
CA ARG A 255 11.80 7.95 -2.54
C ARG A 255 12.37 6.56 -2.31
N GLY A 256 11.58 5.63 -1.74
CA GLY A 256 12.00 4.25 -1.54
C GLY A 256 12.60 3.66 -2.82
N PHE A 257 11.88 3.74 -3.92
CA PHE A 257 12.35 3.20 -5.20
C PHE A 257 13.10 4.22 -6.07
N GLU A 258 12.81 5.53 -6.01
CA GLU A 258 13.53 6.56 -6.77
C GLU A 258 14.98 6.71 -6.30
N GLU A 259 15.22 6.70 -4.99
CA GLU A 259 16.54 6.84 -4.36
C GLU A 259 17.16 5.49 -3.95
N ARG A 260 16.44 4.39 -4.07
CA ARG A 260 16.81 3.05 -3.60
C ARG A 260 17.25 3.06 -2.13
N VAL A 261 16.32 3.44 -1.25
CA VAL A 261 16.56 3.54 0.18
C VAL A 261 15.54 2.73 0.99
N ALA A 262 15.99 2.17 2.10
CA ALA A 262 15.14 1.44 3.04
C ALA A 262 14.07 2.36 3.65
N LYS A 263 13.01 1.77 4.18
CA LYS A 263 12.04 2.47 5.02
C LYS A 263 12.70 3.13 6.23
N THR A 264 12.07 4.17 6.74
CA THR A 264 12.52 4.84 7.98
C THR A 264 12.49 3.87 9.18
N LEU A 265 13.22 4.20 10.24
CA LEU A 265 13.24 3.38 11.46
C LEU A 265 11.82 3.18 12.03
N LEU A 266 10.97 4.22 11.95
CA LEU A 266 9.59 4.16 12.43
C LEU A 266 8.74 3.12 11.68
N LEU A 267 8.93 2.99 10.37
CA LEU A 267 8.04 2.22 9.49
C LEU A 267 8.58 0.82 9.18
N ARG A 268 9.91 0.63 9.16
CA ARG A 268 10.53 -0.68 8.89
C ARG A 268 10.18 -1.78 9.90
N ASP A 269 9.71 -1.40 11.10
CA ASP A 269 9.31 -2.38 12.13
C ASP A 269 8.00 -3.09 11.81
N SER A 270 7.24 -2.57 10.83
CA SER A 270 6.07 -3.25 10.27
C SER A 270 6.44 -4.36 9.28
N ASP A 271 7.67 -4.40 8.77
CA ASP A 271 8.09 -5.46 7.86
C ASP A 271 8.28 -6.78 8.60
N ASN A 272 7.68 -7.83 8.09
CA ASN A 272 7.83 -9.18 8.63
C ASN A 272 9.25 -9.75 8.35
N ASP A 273 9.76 -9.54 7.14
CA ASP A 273 11.13 -9.86 6.73
C ASP A 273 11.78 -8.65 6.09
N ARG A 274 12.66 -7.97 6.86
CA ARG A 274 13.35 -6.75 6.41
C ARG A 274 14.34 -7.00 5.28
N ILE A 275 14.91 -8.21 5.20
CA ILE A 275 15.87 -8.54 4.14
C ILE A 275 15.12 -8.64 2.82
N LEU A 276 14.04 -9.41 2.79
CA LEU A 276 13.20 -9.53 1.60
C LEU A 276 12.56 -8.18 1.23
N ALA A 277 12.04 -7.41 2.20
CA ALA A 277 11.49 -6.10 1.95
C ALA A 277 12.51 -5.17 1.27
N ASN A 278 13.77 -5.13 1.76
CA ASN A 278 14.82 -4.33 1.15
C ASN A 278 15.20 -4.83 -0.27
N GLN A 279 15.18 -6.13 -0.52
CA GLN A 279 15.38 -6.69 -1.87
C GLN A 279 14.27 -6.26 -2.83
N ILE A 280 13.01 -6.23 -2.36
CA ILE A 280 11.89 -5.72 -3.15
C ILE A 280 12.09 -4.24 -3.47
N VAL A 281 12.49 -3.40 -2.53
CA VAL A 281 12.80 -1.98 -2.81
C VAL A 281 13.83 -1.85 -3.94
N SER A 282 14.91 -2.64 -3.88
CA SER A 282 15.95 -2.62 -4.92
C SER A 282 15.42 -3.09 -6.29
N LYS A 283 14.51 -4.06 -6.30
CA LYS A 283 13.83 -4.54 -7.51
C LYS A 283 12.87 -3.48 -8.07
N LEU A 284 12.15 -2.77 -7.22
CA LEU A 284 11.29 -1.65 -7.63
C LEU A 284 12.11 -0.49 -8.22
N ASN A 285 13.29 -0.18 -7.67
CA ASN A 285 14.20 0.79 -8.24
C ASN A 285 14.66 0.35 -9.65
N GLN A 286 15.08 -0.91 -9.82
CA GLN A 286 15.44 -1.43 -11.15
C GLN A 286 14.29 -1.30 -12.15
N LEU A 287 13.06 -1.63 -11.73
CA LEU A 287 11.87 -1.51 -12.56
C LEU A 287 11.62 -0.04 -12.95
N HIS A 288 11.74 0.88 -11.98
CA HIS A 288 11.60 2.32 -12.20
C HIS A 288 12.60 2.86 -13.25
N GLU A 289 13.85 2.43 -13.15
CA GLU A 289 14.92 2.87 -14.08
C GLU A 289 14.76 2.26 -15.48
N THR A 290 14.18 1.06 -15.59
CA THR A 290 14.17 0.31 -16.87
C THR A 290 12.84 0.36 -17.61
N VAL A 291 11.75 0.73 -16.96
CA VAL A 291 10.40 0.74 -17.56
C VAL A 291 9.85 2.16 -17.61
N SER A 292 10.19 2.87 -18.68
CA SER A 292 9.65 4.21 -18.92
C SER A 292 8.12 4.20 -19.03
N GLY A 293 7.45 5.20 -18.45
CA GLY A 293 5.99 5.36 -18.53
C GLY A 293 5.18 4.47 -17.58
N LEU A 294 5.82 3.60 -16.80
CA LEU A 294 5.16 2.87 -15.72
C LEU A 294 5.10 3.74 -14.46
N ALA A 295 3.91 4.09 -14.00
CA ALA A 295 3.73 4.75 -12.71
C ALA A 295 3.78 3.72 -11.59
N ILE A 296 4.75 3.83 -10.67
CA ILE A 296 4.78 3.01 -9.45
C ILE A 296 4.05 3.76 -8.35
N ILE A 297 3.04 3.14 -7.75
CA ILE A 297 2.16 3.75 -6.74
C ILE A 297 2.29 2.98 -5.41
N PRO A 298 3.03 3.52 -4.43
CA PRO A 298 2.99 3.04 -3.05
C PRO A 298 1.63 3.33 -2.41
N ALA A 299 1.15 2.47 -1.53
CA ALA A 299 -0.14 2.67 -0.87
C ALA A 299 -0.24 4.01 -0.14
N HIS A 300 0.86 4.46 0.46
CA HIS A 300 0.92 5.71 1.22
C HIS A 300 1.52 6.88 0.44
N GLY A 301 1.96 6.65 -0.81
CA GLY A 301 2.62 7.64 -1.67
C GLY A 301 1.64 8.61 -2.32
N ARG A 302 1.10 9.57 -1.56
CA ARG A 302 0.08 10.50 -2.04
C ARG A 302 0.47 11.27 -3.30
N ASN A 303 1.76 11.54 -3.51
CA ASN A 303 2.22 12.23 -4.70
C ASN A 303 2.16 11.32 -5.95
N ALA A 304 2.47 10.01 -5.81
CA ALA A 304 2.33 9.06 -6.90
C ALA A 304 0.87 8.95 -7.36
N TYR A 305 -0.06 8.87 -6.40
CA TYR A 305 -1.48 8.92 -6.72
C TYR A 305 -1.85 10.20 -7.49
N LYS A 306 -1.43 11.38 -7.02
CA LYS A 306 -1.74 12.65 -7.69
C LYS A 306 -1.14 12.76 -9.08
N LYS A 307 0.05 12.19 -9.29
CA LYS A 307 0.67 12.14 -10.63
C LYS A 307 -0.16 11.29 -11.60
N PHE A 308 -0.71 10.16 -11.14
CA PHE A 308 -1.52 9.28 -11.98
C PHE A 308 -2.99 9.69 -12.06
N PHE A 309 -3.55 10.23 -10.97
CA PHE A 309 -4.93 10.73 -10.85
C PHE A 309 -4.92 12.25 -10.63
N PRO A 310 -4.66 13.05 -11.67
CA PRO A 310 -4.41 14.50 -11.53
C PRO A 310 -5.60 15.29 -10.98
N ALA A 311 -6.83 14.82 -11.19
CA ALA A 311 -8.03 15.43 -10.62
C ALA A 311 -8.22 15.13 -9.12
N GLY A 312 -7.33 14.30 -8.51
CA GLY A 312 -7.34 14.00 -7.09
C GLY A 312 -8.26 12.84 -6.69
N PRO A 313 -8.54 12.69 -5.39
CA PRO A 313 -9.43 11.63 -4.89
C PRO A 313 -10.83 11.70 -5.49
N LEU A 314 -11.49 10.55 -5.57
CA LEU A 314 -12.80 10.36 -6.20
C LEU A 314 -12.80 10.74 -7.70
N SER A 315 -11.64 10.61 -8.35
CA SER A 315 -11.50 10.79 -9.79
C SER A 315 -11.05 9.51 -10.48
N CYS A 316 -11.38 9.42 -11.76
CA CYS A 316 -11.06 8.26 -12.58
C CYS A 316 -10.20 8.67 -13.77
N VAL A 317 -9.36 7.75 -14.21
CA VAL A 317 -8.57 7.83 -15.44
C VAL A 317 -8.85 6.62 -16.32
N SER A 318 -8.81 6.81 -17.64
CA SER A 318 -8.97 5.75 -18.63
C SER A 318 -7.81 5.77 -19.62
N ALA A 319 -7.81 4.85 -20.55
CA ALA A 319 -6.81 4.81 -21.64
C ALA A 319 -6.75 6.14 -22.43
N GLN A 320 -7.89 6.82 -22.58
CA GLN A 320 -8.02 8.08 -23.34
C GLN A 320 -7.85 9.34 -22.47
N SER A 321 -7.74 9.22 -21.14
CA SER A 321 -7.47 10.38 -20.29
C SER A 321 -6.10 11.00 -20.61
N PRO A 322 -5.96 12.31 -20.63
CA PRO A 322 -4.72 12.99 -20.95
C PRO A 322 -3.59 12.66 -19.97
#